data_d900e5ffebb584013b114440606fa863
#
_entry.id   d900e5ffebb584013b114440606fa863
#
_cell.length_a   1.000
_cell.length_b   1.000
_cell.length_c   1.000
_cell.angle_alpha   90.00
_cell.angle_beta   90.00
_cell.angle_gamma   90.00
#
_symmetry.space_group_name_H-M   'P 1'
#
loop_
_entity.id
_entity.type
_entity.pdbx_description
1 polymer ?
#
loop_
_entity_poly.entity_id
_entity_poly.type
_entity_poly.pdbx_seq_one_letter_code
_entity_poly.pdbx_strand_id
1 'polypeptide(L)'
;NNASSTPWVGISPDNNDKVTFIVDFEKATIRKIRFGTLYNAAGGILPVSKAVVYVSSLDNKFEKVAEKEFTYDIKENTFRGFDEEIEFPAQEAVKVKIEFTSGGKIRNGIDCYSPHDKSEIPSTIALDEIEIY
;
A
#
# COMPACT_ATOMS: atom_id res chain seq x y z
N ASN A 1 9.56 -9.37 7.73
CA ASN A 1 10.03 -9.06 6.39
C ASN A 1 11.32 -8.28 6.41
N ASN A 2 12.31 -8.70 5.66
CA ASN A 2 13.61 -8.04 5.62
C ASN A 2 13.69 -7.12 4.40
N ALA A 3 13.63 -5.82 4.62
CA ALA A 3 13.60 -4.83 3.55
C ALA A 3 14.84 -4.88 2.64
N SER A 4 15.98 -5.35 3.13
CA SER A 4 17.21 -5.41 2.34
C SER A 4 17.32 -6.64 1.44
N SER A 5 16.52 -7.67 1.69
CA SER A 5 16.57 -8.93 0.95
C SER A 5 15.33 -9.21 0.11
N THR A 6 14.22 -8.52 0.36
CA THR A 6 12.97 -8.72 -0.36
C THR A 6 12.87 -7.74 -1.52
N PRO A 7 12.52 -8.22 -2.73
CA PRO A 7 12.30 -7.30 -3.84
C PRO A 7 11.04 -6.48 -3.61
N TRP A 8 11.20 -5.18 -3.61
CA TRP A 8 10.11 -4.22 -3.44
C TRP A 8 9.69 -3.67 -4.80
N VAL A 9 8.40 -3.54 -5.01
CA VAL A 9 7.85 -2.91 -6.21
C VAL A 9 7.41 -1.51 -5.84
N GLY A 10 8.10 -0.52 -6.41
CA GLY A 10 7.75 0.89 -6.22
C GLY A 10 6.69 1.31 -7.22
N ILE A 11 5.64 1.95 -6.75
CA ILE A 11 4.52 2.38 -7.58
C ILE A 11 4.19 3.83 -7.26
N SER A 12 4.12 4.65 -8.30
CA SER A 12 3.71 6.05 -8.15
C SER A 12 2.19 6.11 -8.01
N PRO A 13 1.68 6.79 -6.97
CA PRO A 13 0.24 6.96 -6.81
C PRO A 13 -0.38 7.77 -7.95
N ASP A 14 -1.69 7.62 -8.10
CA ASP A 14 -2.47 8.44 -9.01
C ASP A 14 -2.66 9.88 -8.46
N ASN A 15 -3.49 10.68 -9.13
CA ASN A 15 -3.73 12.08 -8.74
C ASN A 15 -4.41 12.23 -7.37
N ASN A 16 -4.96 11.13 -6.83
CA ASN A 16 -5.61 11.09 -5.53
C ASN A 16 -4.74 10.44 -4.46
N ASP A 17 -3.44 10.29 -4.72
CA ASP A 17 -2.47 9.64 -3.84
C ASP A 17 -2.78 8.15 -3.61
N LYS A 18 -3.38 7.48 -4.59
CA LYS A 18 -3.83 6.09 -4.44
C LYS A 18 -3.22 5.16 -5.47
N VAL A 19 -3.01 3.93 -5.02
CA VAL A 19 -2.63 2.79 -5.87
C VAL A 19 -3.67 1.71 -5.67
N THR A 20 -4.22 1.19 -6.77
CA THR A 20 -5.28 0.18 -6.72
C THR A 20 -4.80 -1.12 -7.33
N PHE A 21 -5.00 -2.21 -6.60
CA PHE A 21 -4.75 -3.57 -7.07
C PHE A 21 -6.06 -4.32 -7.16
N ILE A 22 -6.24 -5.07 -8.26
CA ILE A 22 -7.37 -5.97 -8.44
C ILE A 22 -6.79 -7.36 -8.71
N VAL A 23 -7.21 -8.32 -7.90
CA VAL A 23 -6.78 -9.71 -8.01
C VAL A 23 -8.00 -10.58 -8.28
N ASP A 24 -7.92 -11.37 -9.35
CA ASP A 24 -8.93 -12.36 -9.70
C ASP A 24 -8.46 -13.74 -9.23
N PHE A 25 -9.38 -14.54 -8.70
CA PHE A 25 -9.06 -15.91 -8.28
C PHE A 25 -10.30 -16.78 -8.35
N GLU A 26 -10.10 -18.10 -8.19
CA GLU A 26 -11.22 -19.01 -8.08
C GLU A 26 -11.99 -18.72 -6.80
N LYS A 27 -13.31 -18.91 -6.85
CA LYS A 27 -14.19 -18.64 -5.71
C LYS A 27 -13.62 -19.22 -4.42
N ALA A 28 -13.45 -18.37 -3.44
CA ALA A 28 -12.91 -18.75 -2.15
C ALA A 28 -13.50 -17.90 -1.04
N THR A 29 -13.47 -18.41 0.17
CA THR A 29 -13.81 -17.61 1.35
C THR A 29 -12.55 -16.94 1.86
N ILE A 30 -12.57 -15.62 1.96
CA ILE A 30 -11.43 -14.83 2.40
C ILE A 30 -11.80 -14.00 3.62
N ARG A 31 -10.81 -13.68 4.45
CA ARG A 31 -11.03 -12.95 5.70
C ARG A 31 -9.85 -12.04 6.10
N LYS A 32 -8.77 -12.06 5.35
CA LYS A 32 -7.59 -11.27 5.72
C LYS A 32 -6.73 -10.95 4.50
N ILE A 33 -6.19 -9.76 4.49
CA ILE A 33 -5.15 -9.33 3.54
C ILE A 33 -3.90 -9.02 4.35
N ARG A 34 -2.76 -9.47 3.87
CA ARG A 34 -1.46 -9.15 4.44
C ARG A 34 -0.55 -8.58 3.36
N PHE A 35 0.23 -7.57 3.71
CA PHE A 35 1.16 -6.96 2.77
C PHE A 35 2.36 -6.36 3.51
N GLY A 36 3.47 -6.20 2.79
CA GLY A 36 4.61 -5.46 3.26
C GLY A 36 4.62 -4.05 2.67
N THR A 37 4.99 -3.08 3.47
CA THR A 37 5.15 -1.68 3.04
C THR A 37 6.50 -1.16 3.50
N LEU A 38 7.09 -0.23 2.73
CA LEU A 38 8.46 0.20 2.92
C LEU A 38 8.54 1.69 3.27
N TYR A 39 9.42 2.01 4.23
CA TYR A 39 9.87 3.37 4.45
C TYR A 39 11.30 3.53 3.92
N ASN A 40 11.48 4.47 3.03
CA ASN A 40 12.79 4.91 2.54
C ASN A 40 12.66 6.36 2.06
N ALA A 41 12.77 7.31 2.96
CA ALA A 41 12.58 8.73 2.63
C ALA A 41 13.61 9.22 1.62
N ALA A 42 14.84 8.73 1.70
CA ALA A 42 15.90 9.10 0.75
C ALA A 42 15.55 8.69 -0.68
N GLY A 43 14.78 7.62 -0.85
CA GLY A 43 14.27 7.20 -2.16
C GLY A 43 12.88 7.77 -2.49
N GLY A 44 12.31 8.59 -1.63
CA GLY A 44 10.99 9.16 -1.85
C GLY A 44 9.86 8.18 -1.56
N ILE A 45 10.08 7.21 -0.69
CA ILE A 45 9.13 6.15 -0.39
C ILE A 45 8.66 6.27 1.06
N LEU A 46 7.36 6.39 1.24
CA LEU A 46 6.73 6.35 2.56
C LEU A 46 5.81 5.14 2.67
N PRO A 47 5.64 4.58 3.89
CA PRO A 47 4.69 3.49 4.08
C PRO A 47 3.27 3.93 3.73
N VAL A 48 2.41 2.98 3.37
CA VAL A 48 1.02 3.29 3.09
C VAL A 48 0.35 3.84 4.35
N SER A 49 -0.47 4.85 4.20
CA SER A 49 -1.20 5.45 5.33
C SER A 49 -2.56 4.84 5.54
N LYS A 50 -3.12 4.20 4.51
CA LYS A 50 -4.47 3.65 4.56
C LYS A 50 -4.62 2.57 3.50
N ALA A 51 -5.39 1.55 3.81
CA ALA A 51 -5.80 0.57 2.83
C ALA A 51 -7.30 0.30 2.97
N VAL A 52 -7.98 0.19 1.83
CA VAL A 52 -9.41 -0.14 1.77
C VAL A 52 -9.55 -1.41 0.95
N VAL A 53 -10.30 -2.36 1.49
CA VAL A 53 -10.50 -3.67 0.86
C VAL A 53 -11.94 -3.78 0.36
N TYR A 54 -12.08 -4.15 -0.90
CA TYR A 54 -13.35 -4.42 -1.53
C TYR A 54 -13.36 -5.85 -2.07
N VAL A 55 -14.51 -6.50 -2.03
CA VAL A 55 -14.66 -7.85 -2.60
C VAL A 55 -15.80 -7.88 -3.60
N SER A 56 -15.70 -8.79 -4.56
CA SER A 56 -16.77 -9.12 -5.51
C SER A 56 -16.98 -10.61 -5.51
N SER A 57 -18.24 -11.05 -5.40
CA SER A 57 -18.58 -12.48 -5.31
C SER A 57 -19.02 -13.10 -6.63
N LEU A 58 -19.64 -12.36 -7.53
CA LEU A 58 -20.22 -12.95 -8.75
C LEU A 58 -20.08 -12.07 -9.99
N ASP A 59 -20.14 -10.80 -9.87
CA ASP A 59 -20.05 -9.84 -10.96
C ASP A 59 -18.99 -8.79 -10.62
N ASN A 60 -18.78 -7.83 -11.47
CA ASN A 60 -17.76 -6.80 -11.23
C ASN A 60 -18.22 -5.73 -10.23
N LYS A 61 -19.13 -6.09 -9.34
CA LYS A 61 -19.65 -5.19 -8.34
C LYS A 61 -18.92 -5.37 -7.03
N PHE A 62 -18.09 -4.41 -6.69
CA PHE A 62 -17.28 -4.45 -5.49
C PHE A 62 -18.03 -3.86 -4.29
N GLU A 63 -17.91 -4.53 -3.15
CA GLU A 63 -18.42 -4.06 -1.88
C GLU A 63 -17.26 -3.87 -0.91
N LYS A 64 -17.24 -2.75 -0.21
CA LYS A 64 -16.23 -2.47 0.79
C LYS A 64 -16.42 -3.36 2.00
N VAL A 65 -15.39 -4.08 2.40
CA VAL A 65 -15.45 -4.98 3.56
C VAL A 65 -14.53 -4.54 4.69
N ALA A 66 -13.54 -3.71 4.43
CA ALA A 66 -12.62 -3.24 5.47
C ALA A 66 -11.91 -1.96 5.05
N GLU A 67 -11.52 -1.20 6.06
CA GLU A 67 -10.69 -0.01 5.90
C GLU A 67 -9.82 0.11 7.14
N LYS A 68 -8.56 0.39 6.94
CA LYS A 68 -7.62 0.53 8.05
C LYS A 68 -6.63 1.65 7.76
N GLU A 69 -6.41 2.50 8.75
CA GLU A 69 -5.38 3.53 8.72
C GLU A 69 -4.16 3.03 9.47
N PHE A 70 -2.98 3.43 9.02
CA PHE A 70 -1.72 3.02 9.60
C PHE A 70 -0.92 4.25 10.00
N THR A 71 -0.33 4.20 11.19
CA THR A 71 0.58 5.21 11.68
C THR A 71 1.90 4.55 12.04
N TYR A 72 3.00 5.21 11.75
CA TYR A 72 4.34 4.66 11.97
C TYR A 72 5.17 5.66 12.74
N ASP A 73 5.94 5.16 13.71
CA ASP A 73 6.96 5.94 14.38
C ASP A 73 8.23 5.88 13.52
N ILE A 74 8.38 6.87 12.65
CA ILE A 74 9.43 6.90 11.65
C ILE A 74 10.46 7.95 12.00
N LYS A 75 11.74 7.54 12.01
CA LYS A 75 12.87 8.44 12.20
C LYS A 75 13.54 8.70 10.86
N GLU A 76 14.05 9.90 10.67
CA GLU A 76 14.75 10.27 9.45
C GLU A 76 15.88 9.29 9.12
N ASN A 77 16.13 9.12 7.83
CA ASN A 77 17.22 8.30 7.30
C ASN A 77 17.15 6.82 7.66
N THR A 78 15.95 6.33 7.93
CA THR A 78 15.73 4.92 8.19
C THR A 78 15.28 4.22 6.92
N PHE A 79 15.79 3.01 6.69
CA PHE A 79 15.31 2.10 5.65
C PHE A 79 14.66 0.92 6.38
N ARG A 80 13.34 0.80 6.28
CA ARG A 80 12.62 -0.20 7.07
C ARG A 80 11.37 -0.71 6.38
N GLY A 81 11.18 -2.03 6.40
CA GLY A 81 9.94 -2.67 5.99
C GLY A 81 9.01 -2.91 7.16
N PHE A 82 7.73 -2.84 6.89
CA PHE A 82 6.67 -3.14 7.85
C PHE A 82 5.73 -4.16 7.24
N ASP A 83 5.28 -5.12 8.05
CA ASP A 83 4.24 -6.07 7.67
C ASP A 83 2.93 -5.65 8.29
N GLU A 84 1.89 -5.55 7.48
CA GLU A 84 0.57 -5.11 7.93
C GLU A 84 -0.51 -6.10 7.54
N GLU A 85 -1.55 -6.18 8.35
CA GLU A 85 -2.69 -7.05 8.13
C GLU A 85 -3.99 -6.30 8.27
N ILE A 86 -4.98 -6.68 7.47
CA ILE A 86 -6.35 -6.19 7.59
C ILE A 86 -7.26 -7.39 7.66
N GLU A 87 -7.99 -7.52 8.76
CA GLU A 87 -8.96 -8.59 8.95
C GLU A 87 -10.38 -8.07 8.75
N PHE A 88 -11.24 -8.93 8.25
CA PHE A 88 -12.66 -8.63 8.03
C PHE A 88 -13.49 -9.90 8.19
N PRO A 89 -14.82 -9.77 8.38
CA PRO A 89 -15.68 -10.95 8.43
C PRO A 89 -15.54 -11.78 7.16
N ALA A 90 -15.54 -13.11 7.30
CA ALA A 90 -15.34 -14.00 6.18
C ALA A 90 -16.33 -13.69 5.03
N GLN A 91 -15.77 -13.58 3.83
CA GLN A 91 -16.51 -13.22 2.62
C GLN A 91 -16.20 -14.21 1.51
N GLU A 92 -17.24 -14.64 0.80
CA GLU A 92 -17.06 -15.41 -0.41
C GLU A 92 -16.72 -14.44 -1.55
N ALA A 93 -15.65 -14.70 -2.29
CA ALA A 93 -15.17 -13.77 -3.30
C ALA A 93 -14.53 -14.47 -4.48
N VAL A 94 -14.58 -13.83 -5.64
CA VAL A 94 -13.84 -14.19 -6.85
C VAL A 94 -12.87 -13.08 -7.25
N LYS A 95 -13.03 -11.88 -6.66
CA LYS A 95 -12.14 -10.74 -6.88
C LYS A 95 -11.93 -9.97 -5.58
N VAL A 96 -10.74 -9.44 -5.42
CA VAL A 96 -10.42 -8.48 -4.36
C VAL A 96 -9.84 -7.23 -5.00
N LYS A 97 -10.32 -6.09 -4.57
CA LYS A 97 -9.72 -4.80 -4.90
C LYS A 97 -9.16 -4.19 -3.63
N ILE A 98 -7.90 -3.80 -3.66
CA ILE A 98 -7.25 -3.13 -2.55
C ILE A 98 -6.78 -1.75 -3.02
N GLU A 99 -7.21 -0.72 -2.31
CA GLU A 99 -6.85 0.64 -2.59
C GLU A 99 -5.93 1.14 -1.49
N PHE A 100 -4.66 1.36 -1.85
CA PHE A 100 -3.66 1.87 -0.92
C PHE A 100 -3.51 3.37 -1.09
N THR A 101 -3.47 4.09 0.00
CA THR A 101 -3.19 5.53 0.00
C THR A 101 -1.73 5.74 0.39
N SER A 102 -1.04 6.64 -0.30
CA SER A 102 0.36 6.95 -0.01
C SER A 102 0.53 7.50 1.41
N GLY A 103 1.74 7.40 1.93
CA GLY A 103 2.08 7.87 3.27
C GLY A 103 2.06 9.38 3.43
N GLY A 104 1.80 10.11 2.38
CA GLY A 104 1.77 11.56 2.38
C GLY A 104 2.59 12.12 1.23
N LYS A 105 2.96 13.37 1.34
CA LYS A 105 3.77 14.06 0.36
C LYS A 105 5.16 14.32 0.90
N ILE A 106 6.13 14.26 0.02
CA ILE A 106 7.50 14.64 0.33
C ILE A 106 7.83 15.91 -0.42
N ARG A 107 8.65 16.75 0.20
CA ARG A 107 9.07 17.97 -0.44
C ARG A 107 10.21 17.65 -1.38
N ASN A 108 10.03 18.00 -2.63
CA ASN A 108 11.04 17.82 -3.66
C ASN A 108 12.30 18.61 -3.30
N GLY A 109 13.46 18.00 -3.48
CA GLY A 109 14.75 18.59 -3.15
C GLY A 109 15.23 18.34 -1.73
N ILE A 110 14.42 17.67 -0.89
CA ILE A 110 14.84 17.29 0.47
C ILE A 110 15.26 15.81 0.49
N ASP A 111 14.46 14.95 -0.06
CA ASP A 111 14.65 13.50 0.01
C ASP A 111 15.13 12.93 -1.32
N CYS A 112 16.27 13.39 -1.78
CA CYS A 112 16.92 12.93 -3.03
C CYS A 112 16.19 13.30 -4.31
N TYR A 113 15.16 14.11 -4.27
CA TYR A 113 14.55 14.68 -5.46
C TYR A 113 15.33 15.89 -5.94
N SER A 114 14.94 16.44 -7.08
CA SER A 114 15.62 17.58 -7.66
C SER A 114 15.78 18.72 -6.62
N PRO A 115 16.99 19.16 -6.32
CA PRO A 115 17.18 20.25 -5.37
C PRO A 115 16.65 21.60 -5.87
N HIS A 116 16.27 21.67 -7.14
CA HIS A 116 15.77 22.89 -7.74
C HIS A 116 14.24 23.00 -7.65
N ASP A 117 13.55 21.90 -7.42
CA ASP A 117 12.12 21.86 -7.30
C ASP A 117 11.74 21.57 -5.86
N LYS A 118 11.06 22.50 -5.23
CA LYS A 118 10.67 22.39 -3.83
C LYS A 118 9.17 22.16 -3.65
N SER A 119 8.48 21.82 -4.74
CA SER A 119 7.07 21.48 -4.68
C SER A 119 6.89 20.15 -3.94
N GLU A 120 5.77 19.99 -3.29
CA GLU A 120 5.41 18.72 -2.66
C GLU A 120 4.86 17.77 -3.72
N ILE A 121 5.30 16.52 -3.65
CA ILE A 121 4.82 15.46 -4.53
C ILE A 121 4.37 14.27 -3.71
N PRO A 122 3.41 13.47 -4.20
CA PRO A 122 3.04 12.24 -3.53
C PRO A 122 4.24 11.29 -3.38
N SER A 123 4.37 10.67 -2.23
CA SER A 123 5.40 9.66 -2.03
C SER A 123 5.10 8.41 -2.85
N THR A 124 6.14 7.74 -3.31
CA THR A 124 6.02 6.44 -3.93
C THR A 124 5.62 5.41 -2.89
N ILE A 125 4.79 4.46 -3.27
CA ILE A 125 4.43 3.30 -2.46
C ILE A 125 5.29 2.13 -2.93
N ALA A 126 5.96 1.47 -2.01
CA ALA A 126 6.67 0.22 -2.30
C ALA A 126 6.03 -0.90 -1.50
N LEU A 127 5.61 -1.93 -2.19
CA LEU A 127 4.89 -3.07 -1.63
C LEU A 127 5.61 -4.36 -1.95
N ASP A 128 5.47 -5.34 -1.08
CA ASP A 128 5.85 -6.71 -1.37
C ASP A 128 4.79 -7.69 -0.84
N GLU A 129 4.77 -8.87 -1.41
CA GLU A 129 4.00 -10.03 -0.94
C GLU A 129 2.58 -9.71 -0.45
N ILE A 130 1.73 -9.27 -1.36
CA ILE A 130 0.30 -9.18 -1.03
C ILE A 130 -0.26 -10.58 -0.93
N GLU A 131 -0.72 -10.95 0.25
CA GLU A 131 -1.27 -12.27 0.54
C GLU A 131 -2.74 -12.15 0.91
N ILE A 132 -3.54 -13.05 0.38
CA ILE A 132 -5.00 -13.10 0.62
C ILE A 132 -5.33 -14.41 1.31
N TYR A 133 -5.95 -14.31 2.45
CA TYR A 133 -6.32 -15.49 3.24
C TYR A 133 -7.82 -15.62 3.40
#